data_5671c6ebdf355c7f76e4cbdd116e81a9
#
_entry.id   5671c6ebdf355c7f76e4cbdd116e81a9
#
_cell.length_a   1.000
_cell.length_b   1.000
_cell.length_c   1.000
_cell.angle_alpha   90.00
_cell.angle_beta   90.00
_cell.angle_gamma   90.00
#
_symmetry.space_group_name_H-M   'P 1'
#
loop_
_entity.id
_entity.type
_entity.pdbx_description
1 polymer ?
#
loop_
_entity_poly.entity_id
_entity_poly.type
_entity_poly.pdbx_seq_one_letter_code
_entity_poly.pdbx_strand_id
1 'polypeptide(L)'
;MKKLSVIALTLVASTVVLSGCGEKKIEPNNYYCTTSVVAGGFGREELEALAQKGRIDNAYEFIQQCKTKKLGRYSEEFKKLDENTYKCKMDFLDKKIDEDALKKCENAPQELFEKWKKEEKAD
;
A
#
# COMPACT_ATOMS: atom_id res chain seq x y z
N MET A 1 48.39 0.09 12.13
CA MET A 1 47.92 0.00 11.82
C MET A 1 46.83 0.10 11.91
N LYS A 2 46.38 -0.03 11.98
CA LYS A 2 45.37 0.08 12.03
C LYS A 2 44.57 0.75 11.28
N LYS A 3 44.65 1.25 10.76
CA LYS A 3 44.01 1.98 10.09
C LYS A 3 43.72 1.39 9.01
N LEU A 4 44.17 0.72 8.57
CA LEU A 4 44.03 0.20 7.50
C LEU A 4 42.85 -0.50 7.47
N SER A 5 42.67 -1.20 8.20
CA SER A 5 41.58 -1.98 8.19
C SER A 5 40.53 -1.15 7.80
N VAL A 6 40.52 -0.23 8.26
CA VAL A 6 39.57 0.68 7.92
C VAL A 6 39.28 0.62 6.55
N ILE A 7 40.18 0.64 5.86
CA ILE A 7 39.99 0.58 4.54
C ILE A 7 39.05 -0.42 4.22
N ALA A 8 39.31 -1.47 4.66
CA ALA A 8 38.43 -2.52 4.35
C ALA A 8 37.03 -2.09 4.40
N LEU A 9 36.70 -1.69 5.42
CA LEU A 9 35.40 -1.29 5.55
C LEU A 9 34.93 -0.52 4.49
N THR A 10 35.64 0.26 4.18
CA THR A 10 35.16 1.10 3.21
C THR A 10 34.62 0.32 2.17
N LEU A 11 35.25 -0.50 1.76
CA LEU A 11 34.80 -1.21 0.73
C LEU A 11 33.56 -1.74 0.96
N VAL A 12 33.42 -2.22 1.90
CA VAL A 12 32.20 -2.76 2.19
C VAL A 12 31.16 -1.82 1.84
N ALA A 13 31.27 -0.78 2.36
CA ALA A 13 30.28 0.19 2.08
C ALA A 13 30.00 0.11 0.66
N SER A 14 30.94 0.14 -0.02
CA SER A 14 30.71 0.15 -1.41
C SER A 14 29.76 -0.90 -1.78
N THR A 15 29.98 -1.94 -1.31
CA THR A 15 29.18 -2.97 -1.77
C THR A 15 27.81 -2.59 -1.61
N VAL A 16 27.51 -2.30 -0.61
CA VAL A 16 26.23 -1.94 -0.36
C VAL A 16 25.71 -1.20 -1.40
N VAL A 17 26.31 -0.35 -1.61
CA VAL A 17 25.90 0.44 -2.56
C VAL A 17 25.56 -0.27 -3.67
N LEU A 18 26.42 -0.95 -4.00
CA LEU A 18 26.23 -1.50 -5.17
C LEU A 18 24.94 -1.91 -5.29
N SER A 19 24.75 -2.36 -4.51
CA SER A 19 23.52 -2.81 -4.70
C SER A 19 22.71 -1.67 -4.90
N GLY A 20 23.16 -0.78 -5.40
CA GLY A 20 22.41 0.37 -5.63
C GLY A 20 21.04 -0.11 -5.63
N CYS A 21 21.00 -1.21 -5.67
CA CYS A 21 19.73 -1.70 -5.70
C CYS A 21 19.52 -2.05 -4.30
N GLY A 22 20.08 -1.41 -3.49
CA GLY A 22 19.88 -1.73 -2.18
C GLY A 22 18.51 -1.70 -1.61
N GLU A 23 17.57 -1.11 -2.27
CA GLU A 23 16.26 -1.05 -1.67
C GLU A 23 15.63 -2.43 -1.61
N LYS A 24 15.04 -2.73 -0.46
CA LYS A 24 14.42 -4.02 -0.29
C LYS A 24 13.16 -4.14 -1.09
N LYS A 25 12.87 -5.34 -1.52
CA LYS A 25 11.63 -5.60 -2.19
C LYS A 25 10.49 -5.48 -1.19
N ILE A 26 9.36 -5.07 -1.67
CA ILE A 26 8.16 -4.94 -0.85
C ILE A 26 7.33 -6.20 -1.05
N GLU A 27 6.95 -6.82 0.06
CA GLU A 27 6.06 -7.97 -0.01
C GLU A 27 4.62 -7.45 -0.07
N PRO A 28 3.74 -8.16 -0.77
CA PRO A 28 2.34 -7.77 -0.79
C PRO A 28 1.78 -7.73 0.63
N ASN A 29 1.15 -6.63 0.97
CA ASN A 29 0.48 -6.47 2.24
C ASN A 29 -0.74 -5.59 2.05
N ASN A 30 -1.51 -5.37 3.10
CA ASN A 30 -2.75 -4.62 2.96
C ASN A 30 -2.52 -3.19 2.47
N TYR A 31 -1.48 -2.53 2.95
CA TYR A 31 -1.24 -1.15 2.56
C TYR A 31 -0.93 -1.04 1.06
N TYR A 32 0.06 -1.79 0.58
CA TYR A 32 0.44 -1.70 -0.82
C TYR A 32 -0.56 -2.38 -1.75
N CYS A 33 -1.43 -3.23 -1.21
CA CYS A 33 -2.47 -3.88 -2.00
C CYS A 33 -3.78 -3.09 -2.05
N THR A 34 -3.82 -1.90 -1.43
CA THR A 34 -5.01 -1.07 -1.52
C THR A 34 -4.91 -0.23 -2.78
N THR A 35 -5.52 -0.71 -3.84
CA THR A 35 -5.50 -0.03 -5.12
C THR A 35 -6.87 0.58 -5.36
N SER A 36 -7.21 1.55 -4.57
CA SER A 36 -8.54 2.16 -4.63
C SER A 36 -8.44 3.66 -4.53
N VAL A 37 -9.00 4.34 -5.49
CA VAL A 37 -9.01 5.79 -5.50
C VAL A 37 -9.83 6.32 -4.32
N VAL A 38 -10.90 5.62 -3.97
CA VAL A 38 -11.77 6.07 -2.88
C VAL A 38 -11.04 6.10 -1.56
N ALA A 39 -10.15 5.18 -1.34
CA ALA A 39 -9.40 5.14 -0.09
C ALA A 39 -8.11 5.94 -0.17
N GLY A 40 -7.81 6.55 -1.29
CA GLY A 40 -6.55 7.27 -1.46
C GLY A 40 -5.37 6.32 -1.62
N GLY A 41 -5.64 5.09 -2.03
CA GLY A 41 -4.59 4.09 -2.17
C GLY A 41 -3.82 4.20 -3.47
N PHE A 42 -3.08 3.17 -3.79
CA PHE A 42 -2.18 3.20 -4.92
C PHE A 42 -2.89 3.00 -6.25
N GLY A 43 -2.58 3.82 -7.22
CA GLY A 43 -3.02 3.58 -8.59
C GLY A 43 -1.98 2.73 -9.28
N ARG A 44 -2.26 2.39 -10.51
CA ARG A 44 -1.32 1.59 -11.29
C ARG A 44 0.00 2.31 -11.46
N GLU A 45 -0.04 3.63 -11.63
CA GLU A 45 1.17 4.39 -11.84
C GLU A 45 2.10 4.35 -10.63
N GLU A 46 1.53 4.37 -9.44
CA GLU A 46 2.34 4.30 -8.23
C GLU A 46 3.02 2.94 -8.11
N LEU A 47 2.32 1.87 -8.48
CA LEU A 47 2.90 0.54 -8.44
C LEU A 47 3.97 0.40 -9.52
N GLU A 48 3.75 0.99 -10.68
CA GLU A 48 4.76 0.97 -11.73
C GLU A 48 6.00 1.74 -11.31
N ALA A 49 5.84 2.83 -10.59
CA ALA A 49 6.98 3.57 -10.07
C ALA A 49 7.79 2.72 -9.09
N LEU A 50 7.11 1.94 -8.25
CA LEU A 50 7.81 1.04 -7.34
C LEU A 50 8.57 -0.04 -8.12
N ALA A 51 8.00 -0.52 -9.22
CA ALA A 51 8.68 -1.50 -10.04
C ALA A 51 9.93 -0.90 -10.69
N GLN A 52 9.84 0.34 -11.14
CA GLN A 52 11.00 1.01 -11.73
C GLN A 52 12.11 1.22 -10.73
N LYS A 53 11.78 1.38 -9.46
CA LYS A 53 12.77 1.53 -8.40
C LYS A 53 13.30 0.19 -7.92
N GLY A 54 12.81 -0.91 -8.48
CA GLY A 54 13.24 -2.23 -8.05
C GLY A 54 12.60 -2.69 -6.74
N ARG A 55 11.59 -1.96 -6.25
CA ARG A 55 10.96 -2.31 -4.99
C ARG A 55 9.95 -3.45 -5.15
N ILE A 56 9.41 -3.64 -6.33
CA ILE A 56 8.56 -4.78 -6.66
C ILE A 56 8.99 -5.24 -8.05
N ASP A 57 8.66 -6.48 -8.42
CA ASP A 57 9.09 -7.01 -9.70
C ASP A 57 8.31 -6.39 -10.86
N ASN A 58 7.01 -6.42 -10.79
CA ASN A 58 6.19 -5.67 -11.74
C ASN A 58 4.80 -5.47 -11.14
N ALA A 59 4.14 -4.42 -11.61
CA ALA A 59 2.85 -4.03 -11.05
C ALA A 59 1.77 -5.09 -11.24
N TYR A 60 1.73 -5.70 -12.41
CA TYR A 60 0.69 -6.67 -12.70
C TYR A 60 0.78 -7.88 -11.78
N GLU A 61 1.96 -8.45 -11.64
CA GLU A 61 2.13 -9.61 -10.78
C GLU A 61 1.88 -9.27 -9.33
N PHE A 62 2.28 -8.08 -8.91
CA PHE A 62 2.04 -7.66 -7.55
C PHE A 62 0.54 -7.62 -7.28
N ILE A 63 -0.24 -7.07 -8.19
CA ILE A 63 -1.68 -7.01 -8.04
C ILE A 63 -2.28 -8.42 -8.02
N GLN A 64 -1.76 -9.32 -8.86
CA GLN A 64 -2.27 -10.69 -8.86
C GLN A 64 -2.02 -11.37 -7.52
N GLN A 65 -0.88 -11.11 -6.90
CA GLN A 65 -0.61 -11.65 -5.57
C GLN A 65 -1.53 -11.04 -4.52
N CYS A 66 -1.83 -9.75 -4.64
CA CYS A 66 -2.80 -9.11 -3.75
C CYS A 66 -4.16 -9.80 -3.84
N LYS A 67 -4.59 -10.13 -5.05
CA LYS A 67 -5.87 -10.81 -5.24
C LYS A 67 -5.85 -12.21 -4.64
N THR A 68 -4.80 -12.96 -4.93
CA THR A 68 -4.68 -14.34 -4.47
C THR A 68 -4.65 -14.42 -2.95
N LYS A 69 -3.93 -13.49 -2.33
CA LYS A 69 -3.79 -13.48 -0.88
C LYS A 69 -4.91 -12.72 -0.18
N LYS A 70 -5.81 -12.12 -0.93
CA LYS A 70 -6.94 -11.34 -0.40
C LYS A 70 -6.46 -10.23 0.54
N LEU A 71 -5.53 -9.44 0.05
CA LEU A 71 -4.98 -8.33 0.82
C LEU A 71 -5.48 -6.99 0.30
N GLY A 72 -5.49 -5.99 1.17
CA GLY A 72 -5.85 -4.63 0.81
C GLY A 72 -7.25 -4.53 0.25
N ARG A 73 -7.36 -4.01 -0.96
CA ARG A 73 -8.65 -3.86 -1.61
C ARG A 73 -9.38 -5.19 -1.75
N TYR A 74 -8.66 -6.29 -1.80
CA TYR A 74 -9.25 -7.61 -2.01
C TYR A 74 -9.57 -8.33 -0.71
N SER A 75 -9.31 -7.69 0.45
CA SER A 75 -9.62 -8.28 1.74
C SER A 75 -11.12 -8.21 2.02
N GLU A 76 -11.59 -9.11 2.87
CA GLU A 76 -13.00 -9.09 3.25
C GLU A 76 -13.34 -7.82 4.01
N GLU A 77 -12.42 -7.37 4.84
CA GLU A 77 -12.63 -6.15 5.61
C GLU A 77 -12.87 -4.94 4.70
N PHE A 78 -12.03 -4.78 3.69
CA PHE A 78 -12.17 -3.65 2.77
C PHE A 78 -13.44 -3.79 1.92
N LYS A 79 -13.75 -5.01 1.47
CA LYS A 79 -14.95 -5.23 0.67
C LYS A 79 -16.21 -4.86 1.44
N LYS A 80 -16.25 -5.18 2.73
CA LYS A 80 -17.40 -4.83 3.53
C LYS A 80 -17.55 -3.32 3.64
N LEU A 81 -16.45 -2.60 3.77
CA LEU A 81 -16.51 -1.15 3.84
C LEU A 81 -16.98 -0.56 2.51
N ASP A 82 -16.54 -1.12 1.39
CA ASP A 82 -16.98 -0.65 0.08
C ASP A 82 -18.48 -0.88 -0.08
N GLU A 83 -18.96 -2.05 0.30
CA GLU A 83 -20.37 -2.37 0.21
C GLU A 83 -21.19 -1.44 1.11
N ASN A 84 -20.68 -1.18 2.31
CA ASN A 84 -21.37 -0.28 3.22
C ASN A 84 -21.39 1.15 2.70
N THR A 85 -20.30 1.58 2.04
CA THR A 85 -20.28 2.91 1.45
C THR A 85 -21.36 3.03 0.38
N TYR A 86 -21.52 2.02 -0.44
CA TYR A 86 -22.54 2.03 -1.48
C TYR A 86 -23.94 2.07 -0.83
N LYS A 87 -24.17 1.25 0.19
CA LYS A 87 -25.43 1.22 0.88
C LYS A 87 -25.76 2.58 1.50
N CYS A 88 -24.76 3.22 2.11
CA CYS A 88 -24.96 4.54 2.69
C CYS A 88 -25.33 5.56 1.64
N LYS A 89 -24.74 5.50 0.46
CA LYS A 89 -25.09 6.42 -0.61
C LYS A 89 -26.54 6.23 -1.02
N MET A 90 -26.97 4.98 -1.15
CA MET A 90 -28.35 4.71 -1.51
C MET A 90 -29.31 5.18 -0.40
N ASP A 91 -28.95 4.92 0.86
CA ASP A 91 -29.77 5.35 1.98
C ASP A 91 -29.85 6.87 2.06
N PHE A 92 -28.77 7.56 1.72
CA PHE A 92 -28.79 9.02 1.72
C PHE A 92 -29.72 9.52 0.60
N LEU A 93 -29.68 8.92 -0.57
CA LEU A 93 -30.59 9.31 -1.66
C LEU A 93 -32.03 9.05 -1.29
N ASP A 94 -32.29 8.01 -0.50
CA ASP A 94 -33.62 7.69 -0.04
C ASP A 94 -34.00 8.47 1.24
N LYS A 95 -33.15 9.39 1.65
CA LYS A 95 -33.36 10.24 2.82
C LYS A 95 -33.49 9.47 4.13
N LYS A 96 -32.84 8.30 4.20
CA LYS A 96 -32.85 7.49 5.42
C LYS A 96 -31.73 7.88 6.38
N ILE A 97 -30.67 8.50 5.87
CA ILE A 97 -29.55 8.96 6.72
C ILE A 97 -29.21 10.38 6.32
N ASP A 98 -28.56 11.11 7.22
CA ASP A 98 -28.16 12.48 6.96
C ASP A 98 -26.75 12.54 6.37
N GLU A 99 -26.29 13.75 6.07
CA GLU A 99 -25.01 13.96 5.44
C GLU A 99 -23.85 13.52 6.31
N ASP A 100 -23.97 13.73 7.62
CA ASP A 100 -22.89 13.34 8.53
C ASP A 100 -22.70 11.82 8.53
N ALA A 101 -23.80 11.07 8.53
CA ALA A 101 -23.75 9.63 8.47
C ALA A 101 -23.14 9.16 7.14
N LEU A 102 -23.50 9.84 6.05
CA LEU A 102 -22.94 9.52 4.74
C LEU A 102 -21.41 9.73 4.74
N LYS A 103 -20.96 10.85 5.30
CA LYS A 103 -19.52 11.13 5.33
C LYS A 103 -18.75 10.10 6.12
N LYS A 104 -19.32 9.61 7.22
CA LYS A 104 -18.65 8.59 8.01
C LYS A 104 -18.45 7.32 7.18
N CYS A 105 -19.47 6.93 6.42
CA CYS A 105 -19.36 5.76 5.56
C CYS A 105 -18.30 5.96 4.48
N GLU A 106 -18.28 7.14 3.87
CA GLU A 106 -17.35 7.43 2.79
C GLU A 106 -15.90 7.51 3.28
N ASN A 107 -15.70 7.94 4.51
CA ASN A 107 -14.36 8.07 5.05
C ASN A 107 -13.79 6.75 5.59
N ALA A 108 -14.64 5.76 5.85
CA ALA A 108 -14.18 4.51 6.46
C ALA A 108 -13.11 3.77 5.64
N PRO A 109 -13.23 3.65 4.31
CA PRO A 109 -12.17 2.99 3.55
C PRO A 109 -10.82 3.73 3.66
N GLN A 110 -10.85 5.06 3.67
CA GLN A 110 -9.62 5.83 3.79
C GLN A 110 -9.02 5.68 5.18
N GLU A 111 -9.84 5.63 6.22
CA GLU A 111 -9.37 5.43 7.59
C GLU A 111 -8.68 4.08 7.72
N LEU A 112 -9.24 3.04 7.09
CA LEU A 112 -8.62 1.73 7.11
C LEU A 112 -7.28 1.76 6.37
N PHE A 113 -7.21 2.45 5.24
CA PHE A 113 -5.97 2.60 4.49
C PHE A 113 -4.92 3.31 5.34
N GLU A 114 -5.29 4.37 6.07
CA GLU A 114 -4.34 5.10 6.91
C GLU A 114 -3.84 4.22 8.06
N LYS A 115 -4.71 3.34 8.58
CA LYS A 115 -4.30 2.40 9.62
C LYS A 115 -3.26 1.44 9.05
N TRP A 116 -3.51 0.88 7.89
CA TRP A 116 -2.57 -0.02 7.25
C TRP A 116 -1.25 0.69 6.92
N LYS A 117 -1.34 1.97 6.55
CA LYS A 117 -0.15 2.75 6.25
C LYS A 117 0.76 2.84 7.48
N LYS A 118 0.18 3.04 8.65
CA LYS A 118 0.97 3.12 9.88
C LYS A 118 1.58 1.78 10.24
N GLU A 119 0.87 0.70 9.99
CA GLU A 119 1.29 -0.63 10.40
C GLU A 119 2.18 -1.34 9.40
N GLU A 120 1.99 -1.09 8.13
CA GLU A 120 2.58 -1.93 7.08
C GLU A 120 3.45 -1.21 6.06
N LYS A 121 3.52 0.10 6.10
CA LYS A 121 4.33 0.81 5.12
C LYS A 121 5.80 0.49 5.30
N ALA A 122 6.45 0.10 4.21
CA ALA A 122 7.88 -0.18 4.23
C ALA A 122 8.65 1.14 4.13
N ASP A 123 9.81 1.17 4.69
CA ASP A 123 10.67 2.37 4.63
C ASP A 123 11.39 2.49 3.29
#